data_99e6c19d9151b051345970d691cf15a7
#
_entry.id   99e6c19d9151b051345970d691cf15a7
#
_cell.length_a   1.000
_cell.length_b   1.000
_cell.length_c   1.000
_cell.angle_alpha   90.00
_cell.angle_beta   90.00
_cell.angle_gamma   90.00
#
_symmetry.space_group_name_H-M   'P 1'
#
loop_
_entity.id
_entity.type
_entity.pdbx_description
1 polymer ?
#
loop_
_entity_poly.entity_id
_entity_poly.type
_entity_poly.pdbx_seq_one_letter_code
_entity_poly.pdbx_strand_id
1 'polypeptide(L)'
;MMNITEIMKLLPHRYPMLLVDRILEIQEKRIIGIKNVSANEQFFQGHFPGAPVMPGVLIVEAMAQCAAVLFLRDIEDRDKKLFLFGGVDKARFRKPVIPGDQLILDCEVVARRANTVKVHGIARVGEGVVAEADLLSVMVDRPQ
;
A
#
# COMPACT_ATOMS: atom_id res chain seq x y z
N MET A 1 -2.91 -9.27 -13.40
CA MET A 1 -1.92 -8.17 -13.44
C MET A 1 -2.62 -6.87 -13.79
N MET A 2 -2.27 -5.77 -13.13
CA MET A 2 -2.82 -4.44 -13.43
C MET A 2 -1.70 -3.43 -13.61
N ASN A 3 -1.83 -2.57 -14.61
CA ASN A 3 -0.95 -1.42 -14.80
C ASN A 3 -1.47 -0.21 -14.01
N ILE A 4 -0.71 0.88 -14.02
CA ILE A 4 -1.04 2.07 -13.21
C ILE A 4 -2.39 2.70 -13.63
N THR A 5 -2.72 2.67 -14.90
CA THR A 5 -4.00 3.23 -15.38
C THR A 5 -5.19 2.46 -14.78
N GLU A 6 -5.07 1.16 -14.69
CA GLU A 6 -6.10 0.31 -14.08
C GLU A 6 -6.18 0.53 -12.57
N ILE A 7 -5.03 0.64 -11.90
CA ILE A 7 -4.96 0.93 -10.46
C ILE A 7 -5.63 2.27 -10.16
N MET A 8 -5.38 3.29 -10.96
CA MET A 8 -5.97 4.63 -10.77
C MET A 8 -7.49 4.67 -10.93
N LYS A 9 -8.08 3.69 -11.57
CA LYS A 9 -9.55 3.55 -11.63
C LYS A 9 -10.14 3.02 -10.33
N LEU A 10 -9.32 2.36 -9.51
CA LEU A 10 -9.73 1.77 -8.24
C LEU A 10 -9.36 2.65 -7.05
N LEU A 11 -8.09 3.07 -6.98
CA LEU A 11 -7.61 3.89 -5.87
C LEU A 11 -7.91 5.36 -6.10
N PRO A 12 -8.44 6.08 -5.08
CA PRO A 12 -8.65 7.53 -5.19
C PRO A 12 -7.36 8.33 -5.04
N HIS A 13 -6.31 7.73 -4.50
CA HIS A 13 -5.03 8.38 -4.25
C HIS A 13 -4.41 8.93 -5.54
N ARG A 14 -3.72 10.06 -5.44
CA ARG A 14 -2.98 10.69 -6.55
C ARG A 14 -1.65 11.23 -6.00
N TYR A 15 -0.78 11.65 -6.90
CA TYR A 15 0.50 12.24 -6.52
C TYR A 15 0.31 13.32 -5.43
N PRO A 16 1.10 13.34 -4.35
CA PRO A 16 2.26 12.47 -4.08
C PRO A 16 1.94 11.23 -3.25
N MET A 17 0.67 10.89 -3.04
CA MET A 17 0.22 9.81 -2.15
C MET A 17 -0.12 8.50 -2.84
N LEU A 18 -0.07 8.41 -4.15
CA LEU A 18 -0.27 7.14 -4.85
C LEU A 18 1.05 6.35 -4.81
N LEU A 19 1.04 5.23 -4.08
CA LEU A 19 2.25 4.47 -3.74
C LEU A 19 2.24 3.04 -4.26
N VAL A 20 1.43 2.75 -5.28
CA VAL A 20 1.40 1.43 -5.95
C VAL A 20 1.52 1.65 -7.44
N ASP A 21 2.53 1.05 -8.06
CA ASP A 21 2.84 1.26 -9.47
C ASP A 21 2.31 0.14 -10.38
N ARG A 22 2.20 -1.07 -9.84
CA ARG A 22 1.72 -2.23 -10.60
C ARG A 22 1.20 -3.29 -9.64
N ILE A 23 0.20 -4.04 -10.07
CA ILE A 23 -0.23 -5.26 -9.39
C ILE A 23 0.29 -6.45 -10.21
N LEU A 24 1.04 -7.33 -9.56
CA LEU A 24 1.62 -8.51 -10.19
C LEU A 24 0.68 -9.71 -10.16
N GLU A 25 -0.02 -9.88 -9.03
CA GLU A 25 -0.83 -11.08 -8.80
C GLU A 25 -2.01 -10.74 -7.91
N ILE A 26 -3.17 -11.30 -8.23
CA ILE A 26 -4.39 -11.18 -7.42
C ILE A 26 -4.97 -12.58 -7.24
N GLN A 27 -5.18 -12.95 -5.98
CA GLN A 27 -5.92 -14.14 -5.56
C GLN A 27 -7.14 -13.70 -4.75
N GLU A 28 -7.96 -14.64 -4.29
CA GLU A 28 -9.15 -14.30 -3.51
C GLU A 28 -8.82 -13.52 -2.23
N LYS A 29 -7.75 -13.94 -1.51
CA LYS A 29 -7.37 -13.36 -0.23
C LYS A 29 -5.96 -12.81 -0.20
N ARG A 30 -5.31 -12.68 -1.35
CA ARG A 30 -3.92 -12.21 -1.41
C ARG A 30 -3.70 -11.35 -2.64
N ILE A 31 -2.90 -10.34 -2.50
CA ILE A 31 -2.51 -9.46 -3.60
C ILE A 31 -1.03 -9.12 -3.46
N ILE A 32 -0.34 -9.09 -4.59
CA ILE A 32 1.07 -8.72 -4.66
C ILE A 32 1.22 -7.57 -5.63
N GLY A 33 1.77 -6.47 -5.14
CA GLY A 33 2.01 -5.27 -5.95
C GLY A 33 3.44 -4.79 -5.85
N ILE A 34 3.73 -3.74 -6.60
CA ILE A 34 5.04 -3.10 -6.67
C ILE A 34 4.91 -1.62 -6.39
N LYS A 35 5.85 -1.08 -5.61
CA LYS A 35 6.17 0.35 -5.55
C LYS A 35 7.61 0.52 -6.02
N ASN A 36 7.83 1.24 -7.09
CA ASN A 36 9.17 1.65 -7.51
C ASN A 36 9.60 2.88 -6.71
N VAL A 37 10.72 2.79 -6.02
CA VAL A 37 11.24 3.87 -5.19
C VAL A 37 12.29 4.63 -5.99
N SER A 38 11.97 5.86 -6.36
CA SER A 38 12.80 6.71 -7.20
C SER A 38 13.37 7.88 -6.41
N ALA A 39 14.55 8.35 -6.81
CA ALA A 39 15.10 9.60 -6.28
C ALA A 39 14.18 10.81 -6.53
N ASN A 40 13.22 10.68 -7.43
CA ASN A 40 12.26 11.73 -7.77
C ASN A 40 10.98 11.72 -6.88
N GLU A 41 10.98 10.97 -5.80
CA GLU A 41 9.88 11.02 -4.83
C GLU A 41 9.96 12.29 -4.00
N GLN A 42 8.82 12.94 -3.80
CA GLN A 42 8.73 14.19 -3.03
C GLN A 42 9.27 14.04 -1.60
N PHE A 43 9.00 12.92 -0.95
CA PHE A 43 9.36 12.74 0.46
C PHE A 43 10.88 12.70 0.72
N PHE A 44 11.71 12.44 -0.29
CA PHE A 44 13.17 12.45 -0.11
C PHE A 44 13.74 13.84 0.05
N GLN A 45 12.99 14.90 -0.24
CA GLN A 45 13.44 16.27 -0.01
C GLN A 45 13.67 16.55 1.46
N GLY A 46 12.84 15.95 2.32
CA GLY A 46 12.92 16.18 3.77
C GLY A 46 13.32 14.97 4.60
N HIS A 47 13.39 13.79 4.02
CA HIS A 47 13.62 12.56 4.77
C HIS A 47 14.72 11.69 4.14
N PHE A 48 15.97 12.03 4.24
CA PHE A 48 16.55 13.19 4.86
C PHE A 48 17.49 13.89 3.88
N PRO A 49 17.73 15.19 4.00
CA PRO A 49 18.67 15.88 3.11
C PRO A 49 20.05 15.20 3.09
N GLY A 50 20.49 14.77 1.90
CA GLY A 50 21.78 14.06 1.74
C GLY A 50 21.78 12.59 2.14
N ALA A 51 20.68 12.09 2.74
CA ALA A 51 20.58 10.71 3.20
C ALA A 51 19.13 10.21 2.97
N PRO A 52 18.74 9.93 1.72
CA PRO A 52 17.36 9.59 1.39
C PRO A 52 16.97 8.21 1.92
N VAL A 53 15.91 8.17 2.72
CA VAL A 53 15.32 6.94 3.24
C VAL A 53 13.80 7.07 3.11
N MET A 54 13.15 6.07 2.53
CA MET A 54 11.69 6.07 2.45
C MET A 54 11.10 6.00 3.85
N PRO A 55 10.20 6.93 4.23
CA PRO A 55 9.57 6.89 5.54
C PRO A 55 8.85 5.55 5.75
N GLY A 56 9.09 4.90 6.89
CA GLY A 56 8.47 3.61 7.19
C GLY A 56 6.96 3.68 7.18
N VAL A 57 6.38 4.79 7.65
CA VAL A 57 4.93 4.99 7.64
C VAL A 57 4.36 5.00 6.21
N LEU A 58 5.14 5.41 5.21
CA LEU A 58 4.71 5.38 3.81
C LEU A 58 4.85 3.98 3.21
N ILE A 59 5.74 3.14 3.71
CA ILE A 59 5.77 1.72 3.33
C ILE A 59 4.49 1.05 3.82
N VAL A 60 4.07 1.34 5.04
CA VAL A 60 2.80 0.84 5.59
C VAL A 60 1.62 1.33 4.74
N GLU A 61 1.62 2.61 4.35
CA GLU A 61 0.60 3.18 3.47
C GLU A 61 0.58 2.47 2.11
N ALA A 62 1.74 2.20 1.53
CA ALA A 62 1.82 1.48 0.26
C ALA A 62 1.20 0.07 0.35
N MET A 63 1.46 -0.65 1.44
CA MET A 63 0.84 -1.95 1.69
C MET A 63 -0.67 -1.84 1.80
N ALA A 64 -1.17 -0.83 2.52
CA ALA A 64 -2.60 -0.60 2.67
C ALA A 64 -3.27 -0.29 1.33
N GLN A 65 -2.65 0.52 0.49
CA GLN A 65 -3.16 0.82 -0.85
C GLN A 65 -3.19 -0.42 -1.74
N CYS A 66 -2.13 -1.22 -1.70
CA CYS A 66 -2.07 -2.48 -2.44
C CYS A 66 -3.24 -3.39 -2.03
N ALA A 67 -3.47 -3.54 -0.73
CA ALA A 67 -4.59 -4.33 -0.22
C ALA A 67 -5.94 -3.73 -0.63
N ALA A 68 -6.07 -2.41 -0.64
CA ALA A 68 -7.32 -1.74 -1.03
C ALA A 68 -7.73 -2.05 -2.47
N VAL A 69 -6.78 -2.27 -3.37
CA VAL A 69 -7.09 -2.69 -4.75
C VAL A 69 -7.89 -3.99 -4.75
N LEU A 70 -7.53 -4.93 -3.87
CA LEU A 70 -8.21 -6.21 -3.77
C LEU A 70 -9.68 -6.07 -3.37
N PHE A 71 -9.98 -5.10 -2.49
CA PHE A 71 -11.35 -4.89 -2.01
C PHE A 71 -12.17 -4.02 -2.95
N LEU A 72 -11.58 -2.94 -3.46
CA LEU A 72 -12.28 -1.96 -4.27
C LEU A 72 -12.73 -2.50 -5.62
N ARG A 73 -12.03 -3.48 -6.18
CA ARG A 73 -12.40 -4.05 -7.48
C ARG A 73 -13.80 -4.66 -7.48
N ASP A 74 -14.28 -5.14 -6.33
CA ASP A 74 -15.56 -5.84 -6.21
C ASP A 74 -16.69 -4.94 -5.68
N ILE A 75 -16.41 -3.67 -5.43
CA ILE A 75 -17.39 -2.70 -4.91
C ILE A 75 -17.89 -1.84 -6.07
N GLU A 76 -19.20 -1.91 -6.35
CA GLU A 76 -19.81 -1.17 -7.47
C GLU A 76 -19.76 0.35 -7.28
N ASP A 77 -20.02 0.82 -6.06
CA ASP A 77 -20.04 2.24 -5.72
C ASP A 77 -18.72 2.72 -5.08
N ARG A 78 -17.60 2.14 -5.51
CA ARG A 78 -16.27 2.44 -4.96
C ARG A 78 -15.85 3.89 -5.06
N ASP A 79 -16.37 4.62 -6.02
CA ASP A 79 -16.13 6.05 -6.18
C ASP A 79 -16.75 6.89 -5.05
N LYS A 80 -17.70 6.30 -4.30
CA LYS A 80 -18.35 6.92 -3.14
C LYS A 80 -17.77 6.45 -1.81
N LYS A 81 -16.76 5.60 -1.84
CA LYS A 81 -16.17 4.97 -0.65
C LYS A 81 -14.71 5.34 -0.50
N LEU A 82 -14.25 5.33 0.75
CA LEU A 82 -12.84 5.44 1.10
C LEU A 82 -12.48 4.33 2.07
N PHE A 83 -11.25 3.84 1.99
CA PHE A 83 -10.67 3.01 3.04
C PHE A 83 -9.70 3.85 3.86
N LEU A 84 -9.95 3.92 5.16
CA LEU A 84 -9.12 4.65 6.11
C LEU A 84 -8.48 3.64 7.08
N PHE A 85 -7.33 4.01 7.65
CA PHE A 85 -6.76 3.21 8.72
C PHE A 85 -7.65 3.23 9.95
N GLY A 86 -7.99 2.04 10.46
CA GLY A 86 -8.58 1.86 11.78
C GLY A 86 -7.54 1.45 12.82
N GLY A 87 -6.43 0.88 12.39
CA GLY A 87 -5.35 0.49 13.28
C GLY A 87 -4.17 -0.10 12.52
N VAL A 88 -3.01 -0.04 13.15
CA VAL A 88 -1.77 -0.65 12.66
C VAL A 88 -1.14 -1.35 13.86
N ASP A 89 -0.97 -2.67 13.77
CA ASP A 89 -0.37 -3.47 14.83
C ASP A 89 0.89 -4.16 14.36
N LYS A 90 1.80 -4.43 15.29
CA LYS A 90 3.00 -5.24 15.05
C LYS A 90 3.82 -4.74 13.87
N ALA A 91 3.87 -3.42 13.68
CA ALA A 91 4.70 -2.82 12.64
C ALA A 91 6.17 -3.02 12.98
N ARG A 92 6.93 -3.54 12.03
CA ARG A 92 8.36 -3.75 12.15
C ARG A 92 9.06 -3.23 10.89
N PHE A 93 10.11 -2.47 11.09
CA PHE A 93 10.94 -1.90 10.02
C PHE A 93 12.33 -2.49 10.19
N ARG A 94 12.71 -3.38 9.27
CA ARG A 94 13.91 -4.20 9.44
C ARG A 94 15.12 -3.65 8.69
N LYS A 95 14.90 -2.96 7.57
CA LYS A 95 15.96 -2.40 6.73
C LYS A 95 15.49 -1.11 6.10
N PRO A 96 16.38 -0.10 5.94
CA PRO A 96 16.01 1.10 5.21
C PRO A 96 15.74 0.81 3.74
N VAL A 97 14.81 1.55 3.17
CA VAL A 97 14.47 1.54 1.73
C VAL A 97 14.98 2.85 1.14
N ILE A 98 15.74 2.75 0.07
CA ILE A 98 16.43 3.89 -0.54
C ILE A 98 16.05 4.03 -2.02
N PRO A 99 16.31 5.20 -2.64
CA PRO A 99 16.09 5.36 -4.07
C PRO A 99 16.81 4.29 -4.89
N GLY A 100 16.13 3.72 -5.86
CA GLY A 100 16.60 2.60 -6.68
C GLY A 100 16.04 1.26 -6.27
N ASP A 101 15.48 1.16 -5.05
CA ASP A 101 14.82 -0.06 -4.60
C ASP A 101 13.47 -0.25 -5.26
N GLN A 102 13.07 -1.49 -5.43
CA GLN A 102 11.70 -1.85 -5.81
C GLN A 102 11.08 -2.62 -4.65
N LEU A 103 9.99 -2.07 -4.10
CA LEU A 103 9.23 -2.73 -3.04
C LEU A 103 8.26 -3.73 -3.66
N ILE A 104 8.31 -4.95 -3.18
CA ILE A 104 7.26 -5.94 -3.40
C ILE A 104 6.32 -5.88 -2.20
N LEU A 105 5.07 -5.59 -2.46
CA LEU A 105 4.03 -5.43 -1.44
C LEU A 105 3.15 -6.68 -1.46
N ASP A 106 3.30 -7.52 -0.46
CA ASP A 106 2.61 -8.81 -0.35
C ASP A 106 1.59 -8.74 0.78
N CYS A 107 0.31 -8.72 0.44
CA CYS A 107 -0.77 -8.49 1.39
C CYS A 107 -1.75 -9.65 1.37
N GLU A 108 -2.05 -10.19 2.56
CA GLU A 108 -2.97 -11.30 2.75
C GLU A 108 -4.12 -10.89 3.68
N VAL A 109 -5.35 -11.17 3.26
CA VAL A 109 -6.54 -10.91 4.09
C VAL A 109 -6.60 -11.93 5.21
N VAL A 110 -6.62 -11.45 6.45
CA VAL A 110 -6.69 -12.28 7.65
C VAL A 110 -8.12 -12.39 8.15
N ALA A 111 -8.87 -11.29 8.09
CA ALA A 111 -10.27 -11.26 8.52
C ALA A 111 -11.01 -10.16 7.77
N ARG A 112 -12.29 -10.40 7.49
CA ARG A 112 -13.15 -9.43 6.81
C ARG A 112 -14.52 -9.43 7.46
N ARG A 113 -15.03 -8.21 7.75
CA ARG A 113 -16.40 -7.96 8.20
C ARG A 113 -17.03 -6.92 7.28
N ALA A 114 -18.28 -6.53 7.53
CA ALA A 114 -19.03 -5.66 6.61
C ALA A 114 -18.24 -4.43 6.16
N ASN A 115 -17.66 -3.67 7.09
CA ASN A 115 -16.97 -2.41 6.79
C ASN A 115 -15.50 -2.41 7.22
N THR A 116 -14.96 -3.55 7.67
CA THR A 116 -13.57 -3.62 8.12
C THR A 116 -12.85 -4.79 7.48
N VAL A 117 -11.58 -4.59 7.20
CA VAL A 117 -10.71 -5.63 6.66
C VAL A 117 -9.40 -5.61 7.41
N LYS A 118 -8.98 -6.77 7.90
CA LYS A 118 -7.68 -6.96 8.52
C LYS A 118 -6.76 -7.69 7.55
N VAL A 119 -5.58 -7.12 7.36
CA VAL A 119 -4.59 -7.58 6.38
C VAL A 119 -3.25 -7.74 7.05
N HIS A 120 -2.54 -8.82 6.74
CA HIS A 120 -1.12 -8.95 7.07
C HIS A 120 -0.31 -8.54 5.85
N GLY A 121 0.51 -7.50 5.99
CA GLY A 121 1.35 -6.99 4.91
C GLY A 121 2.82 -7.26 5.16
N ILE A 122 3.53 -7.65 4.10
CA ILE A 122 4.97 -7.83 4.09
C ILE A 122 5.52 -7.06 2.91
N ALA A 123 6.52 -6.21 3.15
CA ALA A 123 7.23 -5.49 2.10
C ALA A 123 8.64 -6.05 1.97
N ARG A 124 9.07 -6.31 0.74
CA ARG A 124 10.40 -6.86 0.42
C ARG A 124 11.13 -6.00 -0.61
N VAL A 125 12.44 -6.03 -0.51
CA VAL A 125 13.35 -5.58 -1.58
C VAL A 125 14.21 -6.78 -1.93
N GLY A 126 14.13 -7.24 -3.19
CA GLY A 126 14.68 -8.53 -3.54
C GLY A 126 14.03 -9.64 -2.71
N GLU A 127 14.82 -10.46 -2.05
CA GLU A 127 14.35 -11.53 -1.17
C GLU A 127 14.23 -11.11 0.30
N GLY A 128 14.75 -9.91 0.64
CA GLY A 128 14.81 -9.44 2.02
C GLY A 128 13.55 -8.72 2.47
N VAL A 129 13.01 -9.10 3.62
CA VAL A 129 11.90 -8.38 4.25
C VAL A 129 12.41 -7.06 4.80
N VAL A 130 11.82 -5.95 4.38
CA VAL A 130 12.18 -4.61 4.86
C VAL A 130 11.18 -4.08 5.88
N ALA A 131 9.92 -4.47 5.78
CA ALA A 131 8.87 -4.09 6.72
C ALA A 131 7.75 -5.10 6.75
N GLU A 132 7.02 -5.15 7.87
CA GLU A 132 5.79 -5.94 7.98
C GLU A 132 4.86 -5.29 9.00
N ALA A 133 3.56 -5.49 8.85
CA ALA A 133 2.55 -4.98 9.78
C ALA A 133 1.22 -5.69 9.60
N ASP A 134 0.41 -5.66 10.67
CA ASP A 134 -1.01 -5.98 10.58
C ASP A 134 -1.79 -4.69 10.44
N LEU A 135 -2.63 -4.61 9.41
CA LEU A 135 -3.36 -3.41 9.03
C LEU A 135 -4.85 -3.63 9.20
N LEU A 136 -5.52 -2.72 9.88
CA LEU A 136 -6.97 -2.69 9.95
C LEU A 136 -7.45 -1.50 9.10
N SER A 137 -8.23 -1.77 8.07
CA SER A 137 -8.82 -0.76 7.21
C SER A 137 -10.33 -0.71 7.43
N VAL A 138 -10.87 0.50 7.45
CA VAL A 138 -12.31 0.77 7.64
C VAL A 138 -12.84 1.45 6.39
N MET A 139 -13.89 0.87 5.80
CA MET A 139 -14.56 1.47 4.67
C MET A 139 -15.60 2.48 5.17
N VAL A 140 -15.51 3.70 4.67
CA VAL A 140 -16.44 4.79 5.02
C VAL A 140 -16.97 5.43 3.74
N ASP A 141 -18.10 6.13 3.87
CA ASP A 141 -18.62 6.94 2.77
C ASP A 141 -17.73 8.15 2.54
N ARG A 142 -17.50 8.47 1.26
CA ARG A 142 -16.76 9.67 0.91
C ARG A 142 -17.55 10.91 1.38
N PRO A 143 -16.89 11.87 2.05
CA PRO A 143 -17.54 13.13 2.41
C PRO A 143 -18.05 13.87 1.17
N GLN A 144 -19.21 14.47 1.29
CA GLN A 144 -19.81 15.30 0.25
C GLN A 144 -19.28 16.73 0.30
#